data_b50b43ca87537717e9223331b42667a6
#
_entry.id   b50b43ca87537717e9223331b42667a6
#
_cell.length_a   1.000
_cell.length_b   1.000
_cell.length_c   1.000
_cell.angle_alpha   90.00
_cell.angle_beta   90.00
_cell.angle_gamma   90.00
#
_symmetry.space_group_name_H-M   'P 1'
#
loop_
_entity.id
_entity.type
_entity.pdbx_description
1 polymer ?
#
loop_
_entity_poly.entity_id
_entity_poly.type
_entity_poly.pdbx_seq_one_letter_code
_entity_poly.pdbx_strand_id
1 'polypeptide(L)'
;PQPIIRVVQQINENVVFTAPSMSQRAALYALQHREEVQPALVETFRERMFFAAACINRIPKMHVSYPPKGSFYLFINIKKTGLTSEEVAARILQEAHVLMLPGNAFGACGEGYLRMACTVDKAVIEEAFARIGRMAPFGK
;
A
#
# COMPACT_ATOMS: atom_id res chain seq x y z
N PRO A 1 28.63 -7.49 -12.14
CA PRO A 1 29.60 -7.52 -13.22
C PRO A 1 29.33 -6.37 -14.21
N GLN A 2 30.37 -5.66 -14.65
CA GLN A 2 30.27 -4.50 -15.54
C GLN A 2 29.48 -4.74 -16.84
N PRO A 3 29.59 -5.90 -17.51
CA PRO A 3 28.78 -6.15 -18.70
C PRO A 3 27.27 -6.11 -18.45
N ILE A 4 26.81 -6.65 -17.33
CA ILE A 4 25.39 -6.62 -16.94
C ILE A 4 24.93 -5.21 -16.67
N ILE A 5 25.72 -4.42 -15.93
CA ILE A 5 25.40 -3.02 -15.61
C ILE A 5 25.24 -2.18 -16.88
N ARG A 6 26.12 -2.37 -17.88
CA ARG A 6 26.01 -1.67 -19.16
C ARG A 6 24.72 -1.98 -19.90
N VAL A 7 24.31 -3.26 -19.94
CA VAL A 7 23.06 -3.66 -20.59
C VAL A 7 21.85 -3.10 -19.85
N VAL A 8 21.84 -3.17 -18.52
CA VAL A 8 20.77 -2.57 -17.71
C VAL A 8 20.69 -1.06 -17.93
N GLN A 9 21.82 -0.37 -17.99
CA GLN A 9 21.85 1.07 -18.26
C GLN A 9 21.28 1.39 -19.64
N GLN A 10 21.67 0.66 -20.68
CA GLN A 10 21.14 0.86 -22.04
C GLN A 10 19.63 0.64 -22.10
N ILE A 11 19.13 -0.42 -21.45
CA ILE A 11 17.68 -0.69 -21.36
C ILE A 11 16.98 0.48 -20.64
N ASN A 12 17.50 0.92 -19.50
CA ASN A 12 16.92 2.00 -18.72
C ASN A 12 16.89 3.32 -19.49
N GLU A 13 17.97 3.67 -20.19
CA GLU A 13 18.05 4.88 -21.03
C GLU A 13 17.01 4.87 -22.17
N ASN A 14 16.70 3.71 -22.75
CA ASN A 14 15.73 3.60 -23.83
C ASN A 14 14.26 3.47 -23.35
N VAL A 15 14.02 3.02 -22.11
CA VAL A 15 12.66 2.82 -21.59
C VAL A 15 12.17 4.01 -20.77
N VAL A 16 13.02 4.57 -19.90
CA VAL A 16 12.64 5.64 -18.97
C VAL A 16 13.48 6.91 -19.11
N PHE A 17 14.42 6.94 -20.03
CA PHE A 17 15.39 8.01 -20.22
C PHE A 17 16.25 8.19 -18.96
N THR A 18 16.16 9.34 -18.30
CA THR A 18 16.87 9.64 -17.06
C THR A 18 15.94 10.29 -16.06
N ALA A 19 16.21 10.07 -14.77
CA ALA A 19 15.50 10.79 -13.73
C ALA A 19 15.78 12.31 -13.85
N PRO A 20 14.76 13.18 -13.68
CA PRO A 20 14.96 14.63 -13.71
C PRO A 20 16.04 15.08 -12.73
N SER A 21 16.90 16.01 -13.13
CA SER A 21 18.03 16.45 -12.32
C SER A 21 17.62 17.08 -10.99
N MET A 22 16.47 17.73 -10.94
CA MET A 22 15.90 18.25 -9.69
C MET A 22 15.54 17.12 -8.72
N SER A 23 14.93 16.03 -9.21
CA SER A 23 14.59 14.86 -8.40
C SER A 23 15.85 14.17 -7.87
N GLN A 24 16.90 14.06 -8.68
CA GLN A 24 18.19 13.51 -8.25
C GLN A 24 18.83 14.35 -7.14
N ARG A 25 18.80 15.68 -7.27
CA ARG A 25 19.33 16.60 -6.23
C ARG A 25 18.52 16.54 -4.94
N ALA A 26 17.19 16.50 -5.06
CA ALA A 26 16.30 16.35 -3.89
C ALA A 26 16.55 15.03 -3.16
N ALA A 27 16.67 13.92 -3.91
CA ALA A 27 16.98 12.62 -3.33
C ALA A 27 18.35 12.60 -2.65
N LEU A 28 19.37 13.18 -3.27
CA LEU A 28 20.72 13.30 -2.70
C LEU A 28 20.68 14.10 -1.39
N TYR A 29 20.00 15.25 -1.37
CA TYR A 29 19.84 16.07 -0.17
C TYR A 29 19.14 15.30 0.94
N ALA A 30 18.01 14.64 0.62
CA ALA A 30 17.26 13.84 1.60
C ALA A 30 18.09 12.70 2.18
N LEU A 31 18.94 12.05 1.38
CA LEU A 31 19.86 11.01 1.86
C LEU A 31 20.97 11.54 2.77
N GLN A 32 21.53 12.70 2.42
CA GLN A 32 22.57 13.36 3.23
C GLN A 32 22.04 13.90 4.56
N HIS A 33 20.75 14.32 4.61
CA HIS A 33 20.07 14.88 5.77
C HIS A 33 19.01 13.94 6.34
N ARG A 34 19.18 12.62 6.15
CA ARG A 34 18.18 11.62 6.56
C ARG A 34 17.82 11.68 8.04
N GLU A 35 18.80 12.03 8.89
CA GLU A 35 18.61 12.13 10.35
C GLU A 35 17.61 13.25 10.73
N GLU A 36 17.47 14.27 9.87
CA GLU A 36 16.54 15.38 10.06
C GLU A 36 15.19 15.10 9.40
N VAL A 37 15.19 14.55 8.18
CA VAL A 37 14.01 14.39 7.33
C VAL A 37 13.22 13.12 7.67
N GLN A 38 13.92 12.01 7.91
CA GLN A 38 13.30 10.69 8.03
C GLN A 38 12.45 10.48 9.30
N PRO A 39 12.86 10.92 10.50
CA PRO A 39 12.15 10.57 11.74
C PRO A 39 10.69 10.99 11.76
N ALA A 40 10.39 12.25 11.38
CA ALA A 40 9.02 12.77 11.36
C ALA A 40 8.14 12.05 10.34
N LEU A 41 8.71 11.74 9.16
CA LEU A 41 8.01 11.00 8.11
C LEU A 41 7.69 9.56 8.56
N VAL A 42 8.67 8.87 9.13
CA VAL A 42 8.51 7.50 9.64
C VAL A 42 7.43 7.45 10.72
N GLU A 43 7.43 8.41 11.65
CA GLU A 43 6.43 8.43 12.72
C GLU A 43 5.01 8.67 12.17
N THR A 44 4.86 9.61 11.24
CA THR A 44 3.58 9.86 10.57
C THR A 44 3.00 8.59 9.93
N PHE A 45 3.82 7.86 9.16
CA PHE A 45 3.38 6.63 8.53
C PHE A 45 3.18 5.49 9.52
N ARG A 46 4.00 5.39 10.56
CA ARG A 46 3.82 4.42 11.63
C ARG A 46 2.45 4.56 12.26
N GLU A 47 2.08 5.76 12.69
CA GLU A 47 0.79 6.03 13.30
C GLU A 47 -0.38 5.67 12.37
N ARG A 48 -0.31 6.07 11.09
CA ARG A 48 -1.35 5.75 10.10
C ARG A 48 -1.47 4.23 9.87
N MET A 49 -0.35 3.54 9.78
CA MET A 49 -0.29 2.10 9.59
C MET A 49 -0.88 1.33 10.77
N PHE A 50 -0.51 1.71 12.00
CA PHE A 50 -1.07 1.08 13.21
C PHE A 50 -2.57 1.33 13.31
N PHE A 51 -3.02 2.56 13.05
CA PHE A 51 -4.43 2.91 13.05
C PHE A 51 -5.22 2.12 12.00
N ALA A 52 -4.73 2.09 10.76
CA ALA A 52 -5.35 1.32 9.67
C ALA A 52 -5.43 -0.18 9.99
N ALA A 53 -4.34 -0.77 10.51
CA ALA A 53 -4.31 -2.17 10.90
C ALA A 53 -5.34 -2.48 12.00
N ALA A 54 -5.52 -1.58 12.96
CA ALA A 54 -6.55 -1.72 13.99
C ALA A 54 -7.96 -1.63 13.39
N CYS A 55 -8.22 -0.73 12.45
CA CYS A 55 -9.50 -0.63 11.76
C CYS A 55 -9.80 -1.90 10.94
N ILE A 56 -8.83 -2.39 10.18
CA ILE A 56 -8.97 -3.62 9.37
C ILE A 56 -9.34 -4.82 10.24
N ASN A 57 -8.62 -5.03 11.33
CA ASN A 57 -8.81 -6.21 12.19
C ASN A 57 -10.13 -6.20 12.99
N ARG A 58 -10.89 -5.09 12.96
CA ARG A 58 -12.26 -5.03 13.50
C ARG A 58 -13.31 -5.48 12.49
N ILE A 59 -12.96 -5.53 11.20
CA ILE A 59 -13.91 -5.89 10.13
C ILE A 59 -13.91 -7.43 9.98
N PRO A 60 -15.07 -8.09 10.05
CA PRO A 60 -15.16 -9.52 9.81
C PRO A 60 -14.56 -9.91 8.46
N LYS A 61 -13.86 -11.05 8.43
CA LYS A 61 -13.25 -11.63 7.22
C LYS A 61 -12.07 -10.82 6.62
N MET A 62 -11.69 -9.70 7.24
CA MET A 62 -10.45 -8.99 6.94
C MET A 62 -9.41 -9.23 8.01
N HIS A 63 -8.15 -9.37 7.63
CA HIS A 63 -7.06 -9.50 8.58
C HIS A 63 -5.75 -8.97 8.00
N VAL A 64 -4.98 -8.29 8.83
CA VAL A 64 -3.60 -7.91 8.55
C VAL A 64 -2.71 -8.26 9.74
N SER A 65 -1.47 -8.67 9.47
CA SER A 65 -0.49 -8.94 10.53
C SER A 65 -0.22 -7.69 11.36
N TYR A 66 -0.22 -7.83 12.66
CA TYR A 66 -0.02 -6.74 13.60
C TYR A 66 1.11 -7.07 14.58
N PRO A 67 1.98 -6.12 14.90
CA PRO A 67 2.11 -4.77 14.36
C PRO A 67 2.74 -4.76 12.96
N PRO A 68 2.39 -3.77 12.09
CA PRO A 68 3.12 -3.54 10.84
C PRO A 68 4.56 -3.14 11.12
N LYS A 69 5.52 -3.70 10.37
CA LYS A 69 6.96 -3.51 10.65
C LYS A 69 7.65 -2.51 9.72
N GLY A 70 6.96 -1.97 8.73
CA GLY A 70 7.53 -1.02 7.79
C GLY A 70 6.62 -0.74 6.60
N SER A 71 7.11 0.02 5.62
CA SER A 71 6.36 0.48 4.45
C SER A 71 5.24 1.47 4.83
N PHE A 72 4.45 1.87 3.85
CA PHE A 72 3.16 2.55 4.00
C PHE A 72 2.03 1.78 3.30
N TYR A 73 2.29 0.51 2.98
CA TYR A 73 1.31 -0.42 2.42
C TYR A 73 0.93 -1.48 3.45
N LEU A 74 -0.37 -1.83 3.47
CA LEU A 74 -0.89 -3.02 4.15
C LEU A 74 -1.35 -4.02 3.10
N PHE A 75 -1.06 -5.30 3.35
CA PHE A 75 -1.51 -6.42 2.53
C PHE A 75 -2.54 -7.21 3.32
N ILE A 76 -3.82 -6.99 2.99
CA ILE A 76 -4.98 -7.37 3.77
C ILE A 76 -5.47 -8.74 3.31
N ASN A 77 -5.46 -9.73 4.18
CA ASN A 77 -6.02 -11.04 3.90
C ASN A 77 -7.56 -10.98 3.90
N ILE A 78 -8.16 -11.43 2.79
CA ILE A 78 -9.61 -11.48 2.57
C ILE A 78 -10.11 -12.89 2.22
N LYS A 79 -9.28 -13.92 2.38
CA LYS A 79 -9.60 -15.32 2.02
C LYS A 79 -10.89 -15.85 2.67
N LYS A 80 -11.22 -15.35 3.85
CA LYS A 80 -12.45 -15.71 4.56
C LYS A 80 -13.73 -15.19 3.89
N THR A 81 -13.63 -14.32 2.88
CA THR A 81 -14.79 -13.88 2.10
C THR A 81 -15.29 -14.95 1.15
N GLY A 82 -14.41 -15.84 0.70
CA GLY A 82 -14.69 -16.83 -0.36
C GLY A 82 -14.74 -16.23 -1.77
N LEU A 83 -14.41 -14.94 -1.91
CA LEU A 83 -14.40 -14.21 -3.18
C LEU A 83 -12.94 -14.02 -3.66
N THR A 84 -12.78 -13.76 -4.95
CA THR A 84 -11.47 -13.42 -5.52
C THR A 84 -11.03 -12.03 -5.12
N SER A 85 -9.72 -11.76 -5.20
CA SER A 85 -9.14 -10.44 -4.92
C SER A 85 -9.75 -9.35 -5.81
N GLU A 86 -10.00 -9.65 -7.08
CA GLU A 86 -10.57 -8.72 -8.05
C GLU A 86 -12.05 -8.40 -7.73
N GLU A 87 -12.85 -9.42 -7.41
CA GLU A 87 -14.26 -9.23 -7.03
C GLU A 87 -14.40 -8.37 -5.78
N VAL A 88 -13.57 -8.62 -4.77
CA VAL A 88 -13.61 -7.82 -3.53
C VAL A 88 -13.12 -6.40 -3.78
N ALA A 89 -12.05 -6.19 -4.54
CA ALA A 89 -11.56 -4.86 -4.89
C ALA A 89 -12.60 -4.05 -5.68
N ALA A 90 -13.25 -4.68 -6.67
CA ALA A 90 -14.30 -4.05 -7.47
C ALA A 90 -15.51 -3.66 -6.61
N ARG A 91 -15.98 -4.54 -5.74
CA ARG A 91 -17.09 -4.24 -4.82
C ARG A 91 -16.78 -3.11 -3.87
N ILE A 92 -15.60 -3.11 -3.24
CA ILE A 92 -15.17 -2.03 -2.34
C ILE A 92 -15.15 -0.68 -3.10
N LEU A 93 -14.67 -0.68 -4.34
CA LEU A 93 -14.68 0.54 -5.16
C LEU A 93 -16.09 1.02 -5.46
N GLN A 94 -16.98 0.11 -5.88
CA GLN A 94 -18.35 0.46 -6.31
C GLN A 94 -19.25 0.84 -5.13
N GLU A 95 -19.19 0.10 -4.03
CA GLU A 95 -20.12 0.25 -2.90
C GLU A 95 -19.60 1.19 -1.80
N ALA A 96 -18.28 1.16 -1.52
CA ALA A 96 -17.66 1.98 -0.48
C ALA A 96 -16.90 3.20 -1.02
N HIS A 97 -16.69 3.29 -2.33
CA HIS A 97 -15.88 4.33 -2.99
C HIS A 97 -14.45 4.40 -2.43
N VAL A 98 -13.86 3.24 -2.16
CA VAL A 98 -12.50 3.10 -1.67
C VAL A 98 -11.68 2.30 -2.68
N LEU A 99 -10.58 2.87 -3.16
CA LEU A 99 -9.69 2.19 -4.09
C LEU A 99 -8.66 1.35 -3.33
N MET A 100 -8.70 0.04 -3.56
CA MET A 100 -7.68 -0.91 -3.16
C MET A 100 -7.24 -1.73 -4.37
N LEU A 101 -6.00 -2.19 -4.39
CA LEU A 101 -5.51 -3.03 -5.48
C LEU A 101 -5.66 -4.50 -5.13
N PRO A 102 -6.14 -5.35 -6.05
CA PRO A 102 -6.21 -6.78 -5.85
C PRO A 102 -4.78 -7.35 -5.74
N GLY A 103 -4.58 -8.27 -4.81
CA GLY A 103 -3.25 -8.80 -4.49
C GLY A 103 -2.64 -9.62 -5.63
N ASN A 104 -3.45 -10.28 -6.45
CA ASN A 104 -3.00 -11.05 -7.61
C ASN A 104 -2.32 -10.18 -8.69
N ALA A 105 -2.55 -8.86 -8.70
CA ALA A 105 -1.79 -7.91 -9.53
C ALA A 105 -0.29 -7.88 -9.19
N PHE A 106 0.12 -8.41 -8.05
CA PHE A 106 1.51 -8.52 -7.58
C PHE A 106 2.05 -9.96 -7.68
N GLY A 107 1.36 -10.83 -8.38
CA GLY A 107 1.70 -12.23 -8.60
C GLY A 107 0.65 -13.18 -8.03
N ALA A 108 0.66 -14.44 -8.50
CA ALA A 108 -0.35 -15.45 -8.16
C ALA A 108 -0.48 -15.72 -6.64
N CYS A 109 0.62 -15.60 -5.90
CA CYS A 109 0.61 -15.76 -4.44
C CYS A 109 -0.16 -14.65 -3.70
N GLY A 110 -0.47 -13.54 -4.38
CA GLY A 110 -1.27 -12.44 -3.87
C GLY A 110 -2.78 -12.66 -3.91
N GLU A 111 -3.25 -13.79 -4.50
CA GLU A 111 -4.68 -14.11 -4.51
C GLU A 111 -5.22 -14.31 -3.09
N GLY A 112 -6.41 -13.73 -2.84
CA GLY A 112 -7.01 -13.67 -1.50
C GLY A 112 -6.48 -12.55 -0.62
N TYR A 113 -5.83 -11.55 -1.24
CA TYR A 113 -5.33 -10.35 -0.57
C TYR A 113 -5.72 -9.07 -1.31
N LEU A 114 -5.73 -7.95 -0.58
CA LEU A 114 -5.85 -6.59 -1.12
C LEU A 114 -4.66 -5.75 -0.65
N ARG A 115 -4.13 -4.89 -1.53
CA ARG A 115 -3.13 -3.89 -1.14
C ARG A 115 -3.78 -2.53 -0.91
N MET A 116 -3.53 -1.96 0.25
CA MET A 116 -3.94 -0.60 0.64
C MET A 116 -2.72 0.28 0.87
N ALA A 117 -2.76 1.55 0.43
CA ALA A 117 -1.79 2.58 0.80
C ALA A 117 -2.34 3.43 1.94
N CYS A 118 -1.54 3.59 3.01
CA CYS A 118 -1.91 4.38 4.20
C CYS A 118 -1.34 5.81 4.09
N THR A 119 -1.58 6.48 2.95
CA THR A 119 -1.01 7.80 2.63
C THR A 119 -1.93 8.97 2.98
N VAL A 120 -3.18 8.68 3.35
CA VAL A 120 -4.18 9.68 3.75
C VAL A 120 -4.26 9.80 5.28
N ASP A 121 -4.97 10.81 5.78
CA ASP A 121 -5.12 11.04 7.21
C ASP A 121 -6.00 10.00 7.89
N LYS A 122 -5.82 9.86 9.23
CA LYS A 122 -6.54 8.86 10.04
C LYS A 122 -8.06 8.98 9.92
N ALA A 123 -8.60 10.20 9.83
CA ALA A 123 -10.04 10.42 9.66
C ALA A 123 -10.57 9.84 8.34
N VAL A 124 -9.80 9.97 7.25
CA VAL A 124 -10.15 9.41 5.95
C VAL A 124 -10.07 7.88 5.98
N ILE A 125 -9.07 7.33 6.67
CA ILE A 125 -8.93 5.88 6.88
C ILE A 125 -10.12 5.34 7.67
N GLU A 126 -10.52 6.00 8.75
CA GLU A 126 -11.64 5.62 9.59
C GLU A 126 -12.95 5.58 8.80
N GLU A 127 -13.23 6.66 8.06
CA GLU A 127 -14.42 6.75 7.21
C GLU A 127 -14.44 5.67 6.12
N ALA A 128 -13.30 5.40 5.49
CA ALA A 128 -13.20 4.33 4.50
C ALA A 128 -13.59 2.96 5.09
N PHE A 129 -13.05 2.62 6.25
CA PHE A 129 -13.38 1.36 6.91
C PHE A 129 -14.77 1.32 7.53
N ALA A 130 -15.32 2.46 7.95
CA ALA A 130 -16.72 2.55 8.35
C ALA A 130 -17.67 2.22 7.19
N ARG A 131 -17.35 2.66 5.97
CA ARG A 131 -18.13 2.32 4.75
C ARG A 131 -17.97 0.85 4.38
N ILE A 132 -16.74 0.34 4.33
CA ILE A 132 -16.46 -1.07 4.03
C ILE A 132 -17.17 -2.00 5.03
N GLY A 133 -17.16 -1.67 6.31
CA GLY A 133 -17.79 -2.49 7.34
C GLY A 133 -19.32 -2.60 7.24
N ARG A 134 -19.99 -1.75 6.44
CA ARG A 134 -21.45 -1.78 6.21
C ARG A 134 -21.84 -2.62 5.00
N MET A 135 -20.89 -2.93 4.10
CA MET A 135 -21.17 -3.66 2.87
C MET A 135 -21.05 -5.17 3.05
N ALA A 136 -21.79 -5.95 2.26
CA ALA A 136 -21.55 -7.38 2.14
C ALA A 136 -20.21 -7.62 1.38
N PRO A 137 -19.38 -8.63 1.75
CA PRO A 137 -19.63 -9.65 2.78
C PRO A 137 -19.11 -9.29 4.18
N PHE A 138 -18.78 -8.03 4.47
CA PHE A 138 -18.09 -7.58 5.68
C PHE A 138 -19.06 -7.10 6.78
N GLY A 139 -20.25 -6.61 6.40
CA GLY A 139 -21.31 -6.25 7.33
C GLY A 139 -22.00 -7.49 7.95
N LYS A 140 -22.73 -7.25 9.05
CA LYS A 140 -23.62 -8.25 9.65
C LYS A 140 -24.85 -8.47 8.79
#